data_e004557be4b49effa083eda0edb6a099
#
_entry.id   e004557be4b49effa083eda0edb6a099
#
_cell.length_a   1.000
_cell.length_b   1.000
_cell.length_c   1.000
_cell.angle_alpha   90.00
_cell.angle_beta   90.00
_cell.angle_gamma   90.00
#
_symmetry.space_group_name_H-M   'P 1'
#
loop_
_entity.id
_entity.type
_entity.pdbx_description
1 polymer ?
#
loop_
_entity_poly.entity_id
_entity_poly.type
_entity_poly.pdbx_seq_one_letter_code
_entity_poly.pdbx_strand_id
1 'polypeptide(L)'
;MYKRQIVAIGGDGTFRGATDFTNYGVPCIGLPGTIDNDITSTDESIGFDTAMNTVVEMVDRLRDTCDSHRRCNVVEVMGRAAGYIALEAGIATGASAIAVKEIPFDEDACIAKLIAQKESGKRNFIVMVAEGIPLDAAGDKEYSEKLAKRIQEKTGIETKFARLAHVVRGGSPTLR
;
A
#
# COMPACT_ATOMS: atom_id res chain seq x y z
N MET A 1 18.04 19.25 38.72
CA MET A 1 18.03 17.83 38.36
C MET A 1 17.70 17.74 36.87
N TYR A 2 18.65 17.44 36.01
CA TYR A 2 18.40 17.33 34.57
C TYR A 2 17.64 16.01 34.32
N LYS A 3 16.38 16.09 33.90
CA LYS A 3 15.65 14.94 33.43
C LYS A 3 16.18 14.59 32.03
N ARG A 4 16.98 13.55 31.93
CA ARG A 4 17.40 13.01 30.61
C ARG A 4 16.27 12.16 30.08
N GLN A 5 15.77 12.51 28.92
CA GLN A 5 14.74 11.76 28.20
C GLN A 5 15.27 11.47 26.79
N ILE A 6 14.83 10.36 26.21
CA ILE A 6 15.09 10.01 24.82
C ILE A 6 13.79 10.25 24.05
N VAL A 7 13.89 10.97 22.92
CA VAL A 7 12.82 11.03 21.91
C VAL A 7 13.14 9.98 20.85
N ALA A 8 12.28 8.97 20.75
CA ALA A 8 12.41 7.87 19.81
C ALA A 8 11.45 8.09 18.63
N ILE A 9 11.99 8.36 17.45
CA ILE A 9 11.19 8.58 16.25
C ILE A 9 11.31 7.34 15.37
N GLY A 10 10.19 6.70 15.02
CA GLY A 10 10.21 5.50 14.17
C GLY A 10 8.94 4.67 14.28
N GLY A 11 9.00 3.45 13.80
CA GLY A 11 7.91 2.48 13.83
C GLY A 11 8.00 1.50 14.99
N ASP A 12 7.32 0.39 14.87
CA ASP A 12 7.18 -0.68 15.87
C ASP A 12 8.52 -1.13 16.50
N GLY A 13 9.53 -1.40 15.68
CA GLY A 13 10.86 -1.82 16.19
C GLY A 13 11.53 -0.75 17.06
N THR A 14 11.41 0.52 16.70
CA THR A 14 11.92 1.65 17.49
C THR A 14 11.21 1.75 18.83
N PHE A 15 9.90 1.54 18.86
CA PHE A 15 9.11 1.63 20.10
C PHE A 15 9.39 0.45 21.03
N ARG A 16 9.64 -0.74 20.51
CA ARG A 16 10.11 -1.87 21.34
C ARG A 16 11.44 -1.52 22.03
N GLY A 17 12.42 -1.00 21.28
CA GLY A 17 13.68 -0.55 21.87
C GLY A 17 13.50 0.60 22.88
N ALA A 18 12.60 1.54 22.63
CA ALA A 18 12.27 2.62 23.57
C ALA A 18 11.64 2.08 24.87
N THR A 19 10.82 1.05 24.77
CA THR A 19 10.25 0.35 25.94
C THR A 19 11.36 -0.30 26.76
N ASP A 20 12.33 -0.96 26.12
CA ASP A 20 13.46 -1.56 26.82
C ASP A 20 14.28 -0.51 27.55
N PHE A 21 14.60 0.62 26.92
CA PHE A 21 15.28 1.73 27.59
C PHE A 21 14.49 2.27 28.79
N THR A 22 13.18 2.37 28.68
CA THR A 22 12.33 2.81 29.79
C THR A 22 12.38 1.82 30.96
N ASN A 23 12.39 0.53 30.68
CA ASN A 23 12.55 -0.52 31.69
C ASN A 23 13.92 -0.46 32.42
N TYR A 24 14.96 0.03 31.74
CA TYR A 24 16.27 0.31 32.34
C TYR A 24 16.37 1.67 33.04
N GLY A 25 15.25 2.37 33.22
CA GLY A 25 15.17 3.63 33.95
C GLY A 25 15.49 4.88 33.11
N VAL A 26 15.53 4.77 31.79
CA VAL A 26 15.71 5.90 30.87
C VAL A 26 14.36 6.24 30.23
N PRO A 27 13.67 7.32 30.67
CA PRO A 27 12.38 7.65 30.12
C PRO A 27 12.45 7.95 28.61
N CYS A 28 11.54 7.35 27.84
CA CYS A 28 11.42 7.57 26.40
C CYS A 28 10.06 8.16 26.02
N ILE A 29 10.05 8.99 24.99
CA ILE A 29 8.85 9.50 24.32
C ILE A 29 8.90 9.03 22.87
N GLY A 30 7.86 8.31 22.43
CA GLY A 30 7.75 7.81 21.07
C GLY A 30 7.03 8.81 20.14
N LEU A 31 7.60 9.03 18.96
CA LEU A 31 6.92 9.73 17.85
C LEU A 31 6.79 8.75 16.68
N PRO A 32 5.56 8.45 16.22
CA PRO A 32 5.33 7.45 15.17
C PRO A 32 5.80 7.96 13.81
N GLY A 33 6.99 7.54 13.39
CA GLY A 33 7.60 7.87 12.09
C GLY A 33 7.68 6.61 11.22
N THR A 34 6.60 6.28 10.54
CA THR A 34 6.50 5.13 9.64
C THR A 34 5.45 5.42 8.56
N ILE A 35 5.61 4.80 7.37
CA ILE A 35 4.62 4.90 6.30
C ILE A 35 3.46 3.92 6.49
N ASP A 36 3.58 2.91 7.34
CA ASP A 36 2.66 1.76 7.40
C ASP A 36 1.34 2.09 8.11
N ASN A 37 1.32 3.16 8.93
CA ASN A 37 0.19 3.59 9.76
C ASN A 37 -0.35 2.47 10.68
N ASP A 38 0.53 1.60 11.15
CA ASP A 38 0.22 0.40 11.95
C ASP A 38 0.48 0.58 13.46
N ILE A 39 0.69 1.82 13.92
CA ILE A 39 0.94 2.15 15.32
C ILE A 39 -0.38 2.54 15.99
N THR A 40 -0.75 1.80 17.03
CA THR A 40 -1.91 2.14 17.86
C THR A 40 -1.71 3.45 18.62
N SER A 41 -2.80 4.13 18.97
CA SER A 41 -2.78 5.39 19.74
C SER A 41 -2.33 6.63 18.97
N THR A 42 -2.32 6.56 17.64
CA THR A 42 -2.21 7.71 16.76
C THR A 42 -3.19 7.54 15.60
N ASP A 43 -3.75 8.63 15.11
CA ASP A 43 -4.64 8.60 13.95
C ASP A 43 -3.84 8.39 12.66
N GLU A 44 -2.71 9.10 12.56
CA GLU A 44 -1.78 8.99 11.44
C GLU A 44 -0.34 8.95 11.93
N SER A 45 0.49 8.13 11.29
CA SER A 45 1.93 8.12 11.52
C SER A 45 2.63 9.11 10.58
N ILE A 46 3.70 9.74 11.10
CA ILE A 46 4.52 10.68 10.31
C ILE A 46 5.10 9.96 9.09
N GLY A 47 4.75 10.45 7.90
CA GLY A 47 5.18 9.88 6.62
C GLY A 47 4.11 9.07 5.89
N PHE A 48 2.99 8.71 6.51
CA PHE A 48 1.91 7.98 5.87
C PHE A 48 1.28 8.80 4.73
N ASP A 49 0.85 10.03 4.99
CA ASP A 49 0.27 10.92 3.99
C ASP A 49 1.26 11.21 2.83
N THR A 50 2.54 11.40 3.14
CA THR A 50 3.59 11.56 2.12
C THR A 50 3.70 10.31 1.24
N ALA A 51 3.65 9.12 1.83
CA ALA A 51 3.68 7.86 1.10
C ALA A 51 2.45 7.70 0.19
N MET A 52 1.27 8.05 0.69
CA MET A 52 0.05 8.03 -0.12
C MET A 52 0.15 8.96 -1.33
N ASN A 53 0.59 10.20 -1.14
CA ASN A 53 0.78 11.15 -2.24
C ASN A 53 1.77 10.62 -3.29
N THR A 54 2.85 9.98 -2.84
CA THR A 54 3.81 9.33 -3.74
C THR A 54 3.16 8.20 -4.54
N VAL A 55 2.34 7.36 -3.90
CA VAL A 55 1.61 6.29 -4.60
C VAL A 55 0.64 6.86 -5.62
N VAL A 56 -0.12 7.89 -5.25
CA VAL A 56 -1.07 8.57 -6.17
C VAL A 56 -0.33 9.09 -7.40
N GLU A 57 0.77 9.81 -7.21
CA GLU A 57 1.59 10.33 -8.33
C GLU A 57 2.09 9.19 -9.25
N MET A 58 2.59 8.10 -8.67
CA MET A 58 3.08 6.97 -9.46
C MET A 58 1.95 6.26 -10.22
N VAL A 59 0.78 6.12 -9.60
CA VAL A 59 -0.39 5.52 -10.25
C VAL A 59 -0.91 6.40 -11.39
N ASP A 60 -0.90 7.72 -11.25
CA ASP A 60 -1.31 8.63 -12.33
C ASP A 60 -0.38 8.50 -13.54
N ARG A 61 0.93 8.40 -13.32
CA ARG A 61 1.90 8.11 -14.40
C ARG A 61 1.63 6.76 -15.08
N LEU A 62 1.27 5.72 -14.30
CA LEU A 62 0.88 4.42 -14.85
C LEU A 62 -0.45 4.50 -15.59
N ARG A 63 -1.37 5.37 -15.15
CA ARG A 63 -2.68 5.56 -15.80
C ARG A 63 -2.55 6.09 -17.22
N ASP A 64 -1.65 7.03 -17.46
CA ASP A 64 -1.41 7.57 -18.81
C ASP A 64 -1.03 6.46 -19.79
N THR A 65 -0.12 5.59 -19.39
CA THR A 65 0.25 4.44 -20.24
C THR A 65 -0.86 3.39 -20.32
N CYS A 66 -1.66 3.21 -19.25
CA CYS A 66 -2.83 2.33 -19.31
C CYS A 66 -3.87 2.82 -20.31
N ASP A 67 -4.13 4.12 -20.33
CA ASP A 67 -5.13 4.71 -21.21
C ASP A 67 -4.70 4.62 -22.68
N SER A 68 -3.44 4.95 -22.98
CA SER A 68 -2.90 4.91 -24.36
C SER A 68 -2.88 3.50 -24.94
N HIS A 69 -2.61 2.47 -24.14
CA HIS A 69 -2.53 1.08 -24.58
C HIS A 69 -3.76 0.23 -24.25
N ARG A 70 -4.79 0.81 -23.62
CA ARG A 70 -6.02 0.10 -23.18
C ARG A 70 -5.72 -1.12 -22.32
N ARG A 71 -4.87 -0.95 -21.31
CA ARG A 71 -4.38 -2.05 -20.47
C ARG A 71 -4.77 -1.91 -19.01
N CYS A 72 -4.54 -2.97 -18.27
CA CYS A 72 -4.63 -3.01 -16.81
C CYS A 72 -3.23 -2.98 -16.20
N ASN A 73 -3.08 -2.30 -15.06
CA ASN A 73 -1.94 -2.46 -14.17
C ASN A 73 -2.39 -2.99 -12.81
N VAL A 74 -1.79 -4.09 -12.38
CA VAL A 74 -1.83 -4.54 -10.99
C VAL A 74 -0.67 -3.85 -10.28
N VAL A 75 -0.98 -2.99 -9.32
CA VAL A 75 -0.01 -2.15 -8.61
C VAL A 75 0.10 -2.62 -7.17
N GLU A 76 1.26 -3.18 -6.82
CA GLU A 76 1.55 -3.60 -5.46
C GLU A 76 2.25 -2.48 -4.70
N VAL A 77 1.74 -2.17 -3.52
CA VAL A 77 2.27 -1.12 -2.63
C VAL A 77 2.69 -1.69 -1.28
N MET A 78 3.62 -1.01 -0.62
CA MET A 78 4.04 -1.32 0.74
C MET A 78 2.92 -1.07 1.75
N GLY A 79 3.12 -1.46 2.98
CA GLY A 79 2.21 -1.31 4.11
C GLY A 79 2.43 -2.39 5.17
N ARG A 80 3.42 -3.27 4.95
CA ARG A 80 3.84 -4.34 5.87
C ARG A 80 2.65 -5.22 6.30
N ALA A 81 2.14 -5.04 7.53
CA ALA A 81 1.03 -5.83 8.07
C ALA A 81 -0.33 -5.17 7.87
N ALA A 82 -0.41 -3.96 7.32
CA ALA A 82 -1.63 -3.19 7.15
C ALA A 82 -1.88 -2.82 5.68
N GLY A 83 -3.14 -2.76 5.29
CA GLY A 83 -3.59 -2.41 3.95
C GLY A 83 -3.91 -0.93 3.76
N TYR A 84 -3.60 -0.04 4.70
CA TYR A 84 -4.02 1.36 4.67
C TYR A 84 -3.57 2.11 3.42
N ILE A 85 -2.28 2.00 3.04
CA ILE A 85 -1.76 2.67 1.84
C ILE A 85 -2.49 2.17 0.59
N ALA A 86 -2.68 0.85 0.46
CA ALA A 86 -3.38 0.29 -0.69
C ALA A 86 -4.85 0.73 -0.74
N LEU A 87 -5.53 0.79 0.40
CA LEU A 87 -6.92 1.18 0.50
C LEU A 87 -7.11 2.65 0.11
N GLU A 88 -6.42 3.54 0.80
CA GLU A 88 -6.65 4.98 0.65
C GLU A 88 -6.12 5.50 -0.69
N ALA A 89 -4.91 5.09 -1.11
CA ALA A 89 -4.41 5.43 -2.43
C ALA A 89 -5.25 4.79 -3.56
N GLY A 90 -5.77 3.58 -3.34
CA GLY A 90 -6.68 2.92 -4.29
C GLY A 90 -8.00 3.67 -4.45
N ILE A 91 -8.56 4.20 -3.37
CA ILE A 91 -9.76 5.06 -3.41
C ILE A 91 -9.43 6.39 -4.10
N ALA A 92 -8.37 7.06 -3.68
CA ALA A 92 -7.96 8.36 -4.22
C ALA A 92 -7.70 8.31 -5.73
N THR A 93 -7.12 7.22 -6.22
CA THR A 93 -6.85 7.01 -7.64
C THR A 93 -8.02 6.40 -8.43
N GLY A 94 -9.15 6.08 -7.80
CA GLY A 94 -10.29 5.45 -8.45
C GLY A 94 -9.94 4.08 -9.04
N ALA A 95 -9.20 3.25 -8.30
CA ALA A 95 -8.84 1.90 -8.71
C ALA A 95 -10.08 1.04 -8.99
N SER A 96 -10.00 0.18 -10.00
CA SER A 96 -11.07 -0.74 -10.37
C SER A 96 -11.34 -1.78 -9.28
N ALA A 97 -10.28 -2.21 -8.60
CA ALA A 97 -10.36 -3.08 -7.43
C ALA A 97 -9.20 -2.78 -6.47
N ILE A 98 -9.41 -3.08 -5.20
CA ILE A 98 -8.42 -2.89 -4.14
C ILE A 98 -8.39 -4.17 -3.31
N ALA A 99 -7.21 -4.76 -3.19
CA ALA A 99 -6.97 -5.94 -2.37
C ALA A 99 -6.15 -5.54 -1.14
N VAL A 100 -6.73 -5.72 0.03
CA VAL A 100 -6.12 -5.45 1.34
C VAL A 100 -6.12 -6.70 2.20
N LYS A 101 -5.24 -6.77 3.18
CA LYS A 101 -5.10 -7.97 4.03
C LYS A 101 -6.29 -8.20 4.97
N GLU A 102 -6.95 -7.12 5.36
CA GLU A 102 -8.03 -7.10 6.35
C GLU A 102 -9.35 -7.67 5.83
N ILE A 103 -9.47 -7.78 4.50
CA ILE A 103 -10.70 -8.24 3.85
C ILE A 103 -10.34 -9.32 2.83
N PRO A 104 -10.99 -10.49 2.86
CA PRO A 104 -10.81 -11.51 1.83
C PRO A 104 -11.04 -10.94 0.43
N PHE A 105 -10.06 -11.09 -0.45
CA PHE A 105 -10.15 -10.59 -1.81
C PHE A 105 -10.80 -11.61 -2.73
N ASP A 106 -11.93 -11.24 -3.31
CA ASP A 106 -12.65 -12.05 -4.30
C ASP A 106 -12.12 -11.74 -5.71
N GLU A 107 -11.24 -12.61 -6.21
CA GLU A 107 -10.66 -12.49 -7.55
C GLU A 107 -11.70 -12.61 -8.66
N ASP A 108 -12.69 -13.48 -8.50
CA ASP A 108 -13.70 -13.69 -9.55
C ASP A 108 -14.62 -12.48 -9.65
N ALA A 109 -15.00 -11.87 -8.53
CA ALA A 109 -15.74 -10.60 -8.53
C ALA A 109 -14.90 -9.46 -9.13
N CYS A 110 -13.60 -9.40 -8.84
CA CYS A 110 -12.69 -8.44 -9.46
C CYS A 110 -12.66 -8.60 -10.99
N ILE A 111 -12.49 -9.82 -11.49
CA ILE A 111 -12.44 -10.14 -12.92
C ILE A 111 -13.77 -9.79 -13.60
N ALA A 112 -14.89 -10.16 -13.00
CA ALA A 112 -16.22 -9.81 -13.51
C ALA A 112 -16.41 -8.30 -13.63
N LYS A 113 -15.98 -7.53 -12.62
CA LYS A 113 -16.02 -6.06 -12.64
C LYS A 113 -15.15 -5.48 -13.76
N LEU A 114 -13.95 -6.00 -13.98
CA LEU A 114 -13.07 -5.53 -15.05
C LEU A 114 -13.67 -5.79 -16.43
N ILE A 115 -14.31 -6.94 -16.64
CA ILE A 115 -15.03 -7.26 -17.89
C ILE A 115 -16.17 -6.26 -18.11
N ALA A 116 -17.03 -6.06 -17.12
CA ALA A 116 -18.14 -5.10 -17.22
C ALA A 116 -17.67 -3.67 -17.49
N GLN A 117 -16.58 -3.25 -16.86
CA GLN A 117 -15.97 -1.93 -17.13
C GLN A 117 -15.42 -1.83 -18.55
N LYS A 118 -14.79 -2.90 -19.08
CA LYS A 118 -14.32 -2.95 -20.46
C LYS A 118 -15.47 -2.83 -21.45
N GLU A 119 -16.57 -3.54 -21.22
CA GLU A 119 -17.79 -3.49 -22.03
C GLU A 119 -18.45 -2.12 -21.99
N SER A 120 -18.37 -1.39 -20.86
CA SER A 120 -18.85 -0.01 -20.75
C SER A 120 -17.96 1.03 -21.43
N GLY A 121 -16.85 0.60 -22.05
CA GLY A 121 -15.95 1.48 -22.79
C GLY A 121 -14.80 2.06 -21.98
N LYS A 122 -14.60 1.64 -20.72
CA LYS A 122 -13.43 2.03 -19.92
C LYS A 122 -12.15 1.53 -20.58
N ARG A 123 -11.11 2.37 -20.61
CA ARG A 123 -9.86 2.12 -21.35
C ARG A 123 -8.66 1.84 -20.46
N ASN A 124 -8.69 2.30 -19.21
CA ASN A 124 -7.61 2.12 -18.26
C ASN A 124 -8.13 1.42 -16.99
N PHE A 125 -7.33 0.52 -16.45
CA PHE A 125 -7.70 -0.26 -15.28
C PHE A 125 -6.54 -0.30 -14.31
N ILE A 126 -6.80 0.02 -13.06
CA ILE A 126 -5.85 -0.11 -11.95
C ILE A 126 -6.43 -1.08 -10.93
N VAL A 127 -5.65 -2.08 -10.55
CA VAL A 127 -5.94 -2.98 -9.44
C VAL A 127 -4.87 -2.74 -8.39
N MET A 128 -5.26 -2.16 -7.27
CA MET A 128 -4.34 -1.88 -6.16
C MET A 128 -4.23 -3.10 -5.25
N VAL A 129 -3.02 -3.46 -4.86
CA VAL A 129 -2.77 -4.64 -4.02
C VAL A 129 -1.81 -4.26 -2.89
N ALA A 130 -2.20 -4.53 -1.64
CA ALA A 130 -1.29 -4.44 -0.50
C ALA A 130 -0.27 -5.58 -0.56
N GLU A 131 0.99 -5.31 -0.23
CA GLU A 131 2.02 -6.36 -0.15
C GLU A 131 1.63 -7.45 0.86
N GLY A 132 2.05 -8.68 0.60
CA GLY A 132 1.83 -9.81 1.50
C GLY A 132 0.41 -10.39 1.49
N ILE A 133 -0.33 -10.23 0.42
CA ILE A 133 -1.54 -10.99 0.10
C ILE A 133 -1.12 -12.18 -0.80
N PRO A 134 -1.77 -13.38 -0.64
CA PRO A 134 -2.73 -13.76 0.39
C PRO A 134 -2.07 -13.96 1.76
N LEU A 135 -2.89 -13.89 2.81
CA LEU A 135 -2.48 -14.09 4.20
C LEU A 135 -2.21 -15.56 4.58
N ASP A 136 -2.03 -16.46 3.64
CA ASP A 136 -1.61 -17.81 3.95
C ASP A 136 -0.19 -17.81 4.56
N ALA A 137 0.08 -18.77 5.43
CA ALA A 137 1.32 -18.86 6.20
C ALA A 137 2.60 -18.97 5.33
N ALA A 138 2.47 -19.18 4.04
CA ALA A 138 3.54 -19.28 3.07
C ALA A 138 3.89 -17.95 2.38
N GLY A 139 2.99 -16.96 2.39
CA GLY A 139 3.15 -15.63 1.81
C GLY A 139 3.66 -15.69 0.36
N ASP A 140 2.78 -15.87 -0.60
CA ASP A 140 3.18 -15.91 -2.01
C ASP A 140 3.68 -14.51 -2.45
N LYS A 141 4.99 -14.31 -2.41
CA LYS A 141 5.63 -13.05 -2.82
C LYS A 141 5.38 -12.68 -4.30
N GLU A 142 4.87 -13.63 -5.08
CA GLU A 142 4.54 -13.46 -6.49
C GLU A 142 3.03 -13.32 -6.74
N TYR A 143 2.24 -13.27 -5.67
CA TYR A 143 0.77 -13.22 -5.79
C TYR A 143 0.28 -12.14 -6.75
N SER A 144 0.76 -10.92 -6.61
CA SER A 144 0.34 -9.78 -7.44
C SER A 144 0.71 -9.96 -8.91
N GLU A 145 1.86 -10.55 -9.19
CA GLU A 145 2.28 -10.89 -10.56
C GLU A 145 1.42 -12.02 -11.15
N LYS A 146 1.14 -13.05 -10.35
CA LYS A 146 0.23 -14.15 -10.75
C LYS A 146 -1.18 -13.65 -10.97
N LEU A 147 -1.67 -12.73 -10.12
CA LEU A 147 -2.96 -12.07 -10.30
C LEU A 147 -3.02 -11.32 -11.63
N ALA A 148 -1.98 -10.59 -12.00
CA ALA A 148 -1.92 -9.90 -13.28
C ALA A 148 -2.03 -10.87 -14.48
N LYS A 149 -1.36 -12.02 -14.41
CA LYS A 149 -1.48 -13.08 -15.43
C LYS A 149 -2.90 -13.64 -15.51
N ARG A 150 -3.52 -13.97 -14.36
CA ARG A 150 -4.90 -14.47 -14.32
C ARG A 150 -5.91 -13.45 -14.85
N ILE A 151 -5.76 -12.16 -14.51
CA ILE A 151 -6.61 -11.10 -15.06
C ILE A 151 -6.48 -11.06 -16.58
N GLN A 152 -5.26 -11.07 -17.13
CA GLN A 152 -5.05 -11.07 -18.58
C GLN A 152 -5.72 -12.27 -19.26
N GLU A 153 -5.51 -13.47 -18.72
CA GLU A 153 -6.06 -14.72 -19.27
C GLU A 153 -7.59 -14.72 -19.27
N LYS A 154 -8.22 -14.28 -18.17
CA LYS A 154 -9.69 -14.33 -18.02
C LYS A 154 -10.42 -13.17 -18.69
N THR A 155 -9.81 -12.00 -18.82
CA THR A 155 -10.46 -10.79 -19.35
C THR A 155 -10.06 -10.46 -20.79
N GLY A 156 -8.94 -10.98 -21.26
CA GLY A 156 -8.32 -10.58 -22.52
C GLY A 156 -7.84 -9.10 -22.52
N ILE A 157 -7.72 -8.48 -21.33
CA ILE A 157 -7.11 -7.15 -21.19
C ILE A 157 -5.60 -7.35 -20.98
N GLU A 158 -4.77 -6.74 -21.82
CA GLU A 158 -3.31 -6.76 -21.57
C GLU A 158 -3.05 -6.22 -20.16
N THR A 159 -2.43 -7.04 -19.30
CA THR A 159 -2.24 -6.68 -17.90
C THR A 159 -0.76 -6.71 -17.53
N LYS A 160 -0.28 -5.64 -16.93
CA LYS A 160 1.08 -5.50 -16.43
C LYS A 160 1.09 -5.50 -14.91
N PHE A 161 2.20 -5.90 -14.34
CA PHE A 161 2.46 -5.82 -12.91
C PHE A 161 3.47 -4.72 -12.63
N ALA A 162 3.21 -3.90 -11.61
CA ALA A 162 4.11 -2.86 -11.13
C ALA A 162 4.21 -2.97 -9.59
N ARG A 163 5.43 -3.15 -9.09
CA ARG A 163 5.71 -3.11 -7.66
C ARG A 163 6.41 -1.80 -7.34
N LEU A 164 5.75 -0.93 -6.58
CA LEU A 164 6.34 0.37 -6.22
C LEU A 164 7.44 0.23 -5.17
N ALA A 165 7.34 -0.78 -4.29
CA ALA A 165 8.35 -1.08 -3.29
C ALA A 165 8.84 0.19 -2.55
N HIS A 166 10.15 0.34 -2.38
CA HIS A 166 10.75 1.41 -1.58
C HIS A 166 10.59 2.83 -2.18
N VAL A 167 10.18 2.98 -3.43
CA VAL A 167 9.86 4.30 -4.02
C VAL A 167 8.79 5.02 -3.20
N VAL A 168 7.85 4.27 -2.59
CA VAL A 168 6.78 4.80 -1.74
C VAL A 168 7.32 5.54 -0.49
N ARG A 169 8.55 5.25 -0.07
CA ARG A 169 9.20 5.91 1.08
C ARG A 169 9.78 7.28 0.78
N GLY A 170 9.86 7.66 -0.50
CA GLY A 170 10.35 8.95 -0.95
C GLY A 170 9.22 9.93 -1.21
N GLY A 171 9.57 11.16 -1.51
CA GLY A 171 8.64 12.22 -1.87
C GLY A 171 8.85 13.50 -1.06
N SER A 172 8.12 14.54 -1.41
CA SER A 172 8.12 15.79 -0.66
C SER A 172 7.25 15.65 0.58
N PRO A 173 7.77 15.94 1.79
CA PRO A 173 6.98 15.85 3.01
C PRO A 173 5.75 16.75 2.96
N THR A 174 4.64 16.24 3.49
CA THR A 174 3.42 17.00 3.70
C THR A 174 3.40 17.60 5.12
N LEU A 175 2.35 18.35 5.43
CA LEU A 175 2.16 18.91 6.78
C LEU A 175 1.69 17.87 7.81
N ARG A 176 1.26 16.68 7.36
CA ARG A 176 0.80 15.57 8.20
C ARG A 176 1.92 14.59 8.50
#